data_fcf5e8ce4e8b09f2127827e572a4a5e8
#
_entry.id   fcf5e8ce4e8b09f2127827e572a4a5e8
#
_cell.length_a   1.000
_cell.length_b   1.000
_cell.length_c   1.000
_cell.angle_alpha   90.00
_cell.angle_beta   90.00
_cell.angle_gamma   90.00
#
_symmetry.space_group_name_H-M   'P 1'
#
loop_
_entity.id
_entity.type
_entity.pdbx_description
1 polymer ?
#
loop_
_entity_poly.entity_id
_entity_poly.type
_entity_poly.pdbx_seq_one_letter_code
_entity_poly.pdbx_strand_id
1 'polypeptide(L)'
;VIRILERANQEIVGTFQRERDYGFIICDNQKFSKDVYVSPKNSKGVRDGDKVVAEILDYGDDRHKPEGRIKENLGSMNAPGTDILAIVKSYNIPSEFPVKVMNQAARVPDHVLEADRDGRMDLTDWQTVTIDGEDAKDLDDAVTLTKEDRIYHLGVHIADVSNYVQGGSALDKEALKRGTSVYLADRVVPMLPERLSNGICSLNQGED
;
A
#
# COMPACT_ATOMS: atom_id res chain seq x y z
N VAL A 1 25.92 -2.02 21.23
CA VAL A 1 26.08 -2.48 19.83
C VAL A 1 27.55 -2.68 19.56
N ILE A 2 27.94 -3.88 19.20
CA ILE A 2 29.37 -4.20 18.92
C ILE A 2 29.67 -3.98 17.44
N ARG A 3 28.72 -4.30 16.55
CA ARG A 3 28.85 -4.16 15.10
C ARG A 3 27.47 -4.12 14.45
N ILE A 4 27.32 -3.28 13.44
CA ILE A 4 26.15 -3.29 12.55
C ILE A 4 26.39 -4.35 11.49
N LEU A 5 25.50 -5.34 11.41
CA LEU A 5 25.56 -6.40 10.39
C LEU A 5 24.89 -5.94 9.09
N GLU A 6 23.75 -5.26 9.22
CA GLU A 6 22.94 -4.74 8.11
C GLU A 6 22.27 -3.42 8.54
N ARG A 7 22.16 -2.49 7.62
CA ARG A 7 21.47 -1.20 7.83
C ARG A 7 20.03 -1.35 7.39
N ALA A 8 19.09 -0.99 8.27
CA ALA A 8 17.65 -1.05 8.00
C ALA A 8 17.21 -0.06 6.91
N ASN A 9 17.83 1.13 6.86
CA ASN A 9 17.46 2.19 5.94
C ASN A 9 18.58 2.37 4.90
N GLN A 10 18.38 1.82 3.72
CA GLN A 10 19.24 2.07 2.55
C GLN A 10 18.78 3.30 1.78
N GLU A 11 17.50 3.64 1.90
CA GLU A 11 16.86 4.80 1.29
C GLU A 11 16.25 5.69 2.37
N ILE A 12 16.19 6.98 2.09
CA ILE A 12 15.59 8.00 2.93
C ILE A 12 14.67 8.88 2.10
N VAL A 13 13.65 9.42 2.75
CA VAL A 13 12.81 10.49 2.23
C VAL A 13 13.08 11.76 3.01
N GLY A 14 13.14 12.89 2.31
CA GLY A 14 13.37 14.17 2.94
C GLY A 14 13.21 15.34 1.98
N THR A 15 13.49 16.53 2.47
CA THR A 15 13.46 17.77 1.70
C THR A 15 14.86 18.15 1.26
N PHE A 16 15.05 18.36 -0.04
CA PHE A 16 16.31 18.80 -0.58
C PHE A 16 16.49 20.31 -0.35
N GLN A 17 17.60 20.67 0.28
CA GLN A 17 18.04 22.06 0.44
C GLN A 17 19.29 22.29 -0.41
N ARG A 18 19.18 23.22 -1.35
CA ARG A 18 20.27 23.54 -2.26
C ARG A 18 21.19 24.60 -1.66
N GLU A 19 22.43 24.27 -1.64
CA GLU A 19 23.51 25.24 -1.53
C GLU A 19 24.03 25.59 -2.95
N ARG A 20 25.12 26.28 -3.11
CA ARG A 20 25.63 26.75 -4.42
C ARG A 20 25.62 25.63 -5.47
N ASP A 21 26.57 24.69 -5.38
CA ASP A 21 26.75 23.59 -6.33
C ASP A 21 26.35 22.22 -5.79
N TYR A 22 26.08 22.11 -4.50
CA TYR A 22 25.69 20.88 -3.79
C TYR A 22 24.41 21.10 -2.99
N GLY A 23 23.99 20.14 -2.23
CA GLY A 23 22.86 20.30 -1.31
C GLY A 23 22.86 19.28 -0.19
N PHE A 24 21.85 19.40 0.65
CA PHE A 24 21.59 18.48 1.74
C PHE A 24 20.15 17.98 1.66
N ILE A 25 19.92 16.78 2.17
CA ILE A 25 18.58 16.27 2.39
C ILE A 25 18.33 16.29 3.88
N ILE A 26 17.32 17.08 4.28
CA ILE A 26 16.76 17.07 5.63
C ILE A 26 15.78 15.92 5.70
N CYS A 27 16.14 14.87 6.43
CA CYS A 27 15.35 13.64 6.50
C CYS A 27 14.05 13.86 7.25
N ASP A 28 12.94 13.31 6.72
CA ASP A 28 11.63 13.33 7.39
C ASP A 28 11.61 12.42 8.62
N ASN A 29 12.38 11.34 8.59
CA ASN A 29 12.52 10.43 9.71
C ASN A 29 13.47 10.98 10.78
N GLN A 30 12.91 11.43 11.90
CA GLN A 30 13.68 11.98 13.04
C GLN A 30 14.70 11.02 13.67
N LYS A 31 14.56 9.71 13.42
CA LYS A 31 15.57 8.72 13.86
C LYS A 31 16.87 8.81 13.06
N PHE A 32 16.83 9.43 11.88
CA PHE A 32 18.02 9.74 11.09
C PHE A 32 18.43 11.20 11.37
N SER A 33 19.28 11.37 12.37
CA SER A 33 19.56 12.68 12.98
C SER A 33 20.56 13.55 12.21
N LYS A 34 21.10 13.09 11.09
CA LYS A 34 22.11 13.81 10.30
C LYS A 34 21.56 14.17 8.92
N ASP A 35 21.80 15.39 8.47
CA ASP A 35 21.54 15.78 7.09
C ASP A 35 22.44 15.01 6.14
N VAL A 36 21.88 14.55 5.03
CA VAL A 36 22.61 13.79 4.02
C VAL A 36 23.14 14.71 2.95
N TYR A 37 24.46 14.76 2.80
CA TYR A 37 25.12 15.52 1.75
C TYR A 37 24.85 14.89 0.37
N VAL A 38 24.58 15.75 -0.61
CA VAL A 38 24.36 15.34 -2.00
C VAL A 38 25.25 16.17 -2.92
N SER A 39 26.16 15.50 -3.60
CA SER A 39 27.09 16.14 -4.53
C SER A 39 26.36 16.66 -5.80
N PRO A 40 26.93 17.60 -6.56
CA PRO A 40 26.32 18.18 -7.78
C PRO A 40 25.90 17.13 -8.80
N LYS A 41 26.71 16.10 -8.99
CA LYS A 41 26.42 14.99 -9.92
C LYS A 41 25.22 14.15 -9.50
N ASN A 42 24.93 14.08 -8.18
CA ASN A 42 23.90 13.24 -7.57
C ASN A 42 22.60 14.01 -7.30
N SER A 43 22.53 15.32 -7.62
CA SER A 43 21.36 16.21 -7.41
C SER A 43 20.81 16.82 -8.71
N LYS A 44 21.08 16.19 -9.87
CA LYS A 44 20.62 16.73 -11.16
C LYS A 44 19.08 16.74 -11.24
N GLY A 45 18.54 17.88 -11.70
CA GLY A 45 17.10 18.03 -11.97
C GLY A 45 16.23 18.26 -10.74
N VAL A 46 16.83 18.42 -9.55
CA VAL A 46 16.11 18.69 -8.29
C VAL A 46 16.26 20.17 -7.92
N ARG A 47 15.20 20.78 -7.42
CA ARG A 47 15.16 22.17 -6.99
C ARG A 47 15.20 22.26 -5.46
N ASP A 48 15.55 23.44 -4.96
CA ASP A 48 15.43 23.76 -3.55
C ASP A 48 13.98 23.59 -3.08
N GLY A 49 13.77 22.91 -1.94
CA GLY A 49 12.45 22.63 -1.38
C GLY A 49 11.72 21.43 -2.01
N ASP A 50 12.33 20.70 -2.95
CA ASP A 50 11.73 19.46 -3.47
C ASP A 50 11.80 18.33 -2.44
N LYS A 51 10.73 17.54 -2.35
CA LYS A 51 10.71 16.25 -1.67
C LYS A 51 11.39 15.22 -2.55
N VAL A 52 12.26 14.42 -1.95
CA VAL A 52 13.09 13.45 -2.68
C VAL A 52 13.19 12.12 -1.95
N VAL A 53 13.37 11.05 -2.73
CA VAL A 53 13.89 9.77 -2.25
C VAL A 53 15.36 9.70 -2.60
N ALA A 54 16.20 9.38 -1.63
CA ALA A 54 17.63 9.22 -1.86
C ALA A 54 18.16 7.92 -1.29
N GLU A 55 19.09 7.32 -2.03
CA GLU A 55 19.90 6.20 -1.57
C GLU A 55 21.10 6.72 -0.77
N ILE A 56 21.38 6.08 0.35
CA ILE A 56 22.56 6.40 1.15
C ILE A 56 23.76 5.65 0.59
N LEU A 57 24.74 6.39 0.09
CA LEU A 57 26.00 5.85 -0.44
C LEU A 57 27.02 5.64 0.66
N ASP A 58 27.06 6.55 1.62
CA ASP A 58 27.91 6.50 2.81
C ASP A 58 27.11 7.00 4.02
N TYR A 59 27.15 6.28 5.12
CA TYR A 59 26.43 6.65 6.36
C TYR A 59 27.18 7.66 7.20
N GLY A 60 28.41 8.01 6.79
CA GLY A 60 29.27 8.92 7.53
C GLY A 60 29.71 8.36 8.90
N ASP A 61 30.43 9.20 9.59
CA ASP A 61 30.92 8.95 10.95
C ASP A 61 30.83 10.22 11.79
N ASP A 62 31.58 10.31 12.89
CA ASP A 62 31.62 11.51 13.74
C ASP A 62 32.32 12.71 13.08
N ARG A 63 33.08 12.49 12.01
CA ARG A 63 33.86 13.50 11.28
C ARG A 63 33.26 13.86 9.93
N HIS A 64 32.48 12.97 9.33
CA HIS A 64 31.93 13.13 8.00
C HIS A 64 30.42 12.97 8.01
N LYS A 65 29.70 13.86 7.30
CA LYS A 65 28.28 13.72 7.08
C LYS A 65 27.98 12.53 6.17
N PRO A 66 26.79 11.90 6.31
CA PRO A 66 26.35 10.90 5.35
C PRO A 66 26.32 11.48 3.93
N GLU A 67 26.62 10.66 2.92
CA GLU A 67 26.49 11.03 1.50
C GLU A 67 25.38 10.21 0.83
N GLY A 68 24.58 10.86 -0.01
CA GLY A 68 23.48 10.23 -0.74
C GLY A 68 23.41 10.60 -2.21
N ARG A 69 22.61 9.84 -2.92
CA ARG A 69 22.24 10.07 -4.31
C ARG A 69 20.73 10.11 -4.44
N ILE A 70 20.20 11.18 -5.06
CA ILE A 70 18.77 11.28 -5.33
C ILE A 70 18.38 10.22 -6.37
N LYS A 71 17.42 9.37 -6.01
CA LYS A 71 16.81 8.35 -6.87
C LYS A 71 15.56 8.87 -7.56
N GLU A 72 14.73 9.59 -6.81
CA GLU A 72 13.43 10.05 -7.28
C GLU A 72 13.17 11.46 -6.74
N ASN A 73 12.65 12.32 -7.61
CA ASN A 73 12.13 13.64 -7.23
C ASN A 73 10.60 13.52 -7.13
N LEU A 74 10.04 13.69 -5.95
CA LEU A 74 8.61 13.62 -5.68
C LEU A 74 7.88 14.94 -5.98
N GLY A 75 8.63 16.01 -6.31
CA GLY A 75 8.12 17.33 -6.57
C GLY A 75 8.25 18.29 -5.40
N SER A 76 7.73 19.51 -5.57
CA SER A 76 7.78 20.54 -4.53
C SER A 76 7.05 20.08 -3.27
N MET A 77 7.64 20.31 -2.09
CA MET A 77 7.00 20.03 -0.80
C MET A 77 5.64 20.73 -0.61
N ASN A 78 5.39 21.80 -1.35
CA ASN A 78 4.14 22.56 -1.30
C ASN A 78 3.13 22.14 -2.37
N ALA A 79 3.46 21.18 -3.23
CA ALA A 79 2.53 20.69 -4.24
C ALA A 79 1.53 19.69 -3.62
N PRO A 80 0.23 19.79 -3.99
CA PRO A 80 -0.79 18.87 -3.48
C PRO A 80 -0.41 17.39 -3.72
N GLY A 81 -0.54 16.55 -2.68
CA GLY A 81 -0.29 15.11 -2.73
C GLY A 81 1.19 14.70 -2.60
N THR A 82 2.14 15.65 -2.60
CA THR A 82 3.57 15.34 -2.40
C THR A 82 3.84 14.83 -0.98
N ASP A 83 3.15 15.35 0.01
CA ASP A 83 3.19 14.92 1.41
C ASP A 83 2.76 13.46 1.56
N ILE A 84 1.62 13.09 0.97
CA ILE A 84 1.13 11.71 0.98
C ILE A 84 2.09 10.77 0.24
N LEU A 85 2.59 11.19 -0.93
CA LEU A 85 3.57 10.41 -1.68
C LEU A 85 4.88 10.21 -0.88
N ALA A 86 5.34 11.23 -0.16
CA ALA A 86 6.50 11.15 0.72
C ALA A 86 6.26 10.13 1.86
N ILE A 87 5.06 10.09 2.44
CA ILE A 87 4.68 9.08 3.45
C ILE A 87 4.74 7.67 2.84
N VAL A 88 4.09 7.45 1.69
CA VAL A 88 4.12 6.16 0.97
C VAL A 88 5.54 5.67 0.76
N LYS A 89 6.43 6.55 0.29
CA LYS A 89 7.84 6.21 0.04
C LYS A 89 8.62 5.98 1.34
N SER A 90 8.38 6.76 2.40
CA SER A 90 9.09 6.62 3.68
C SER A 90 8.81 5.31 4.40
N TYR A 91 7.62 4.74 4.20
CA TYR A 91 7.22 3.44 4.73
C TYR A 91 7.44 2.28 3.75
N ASN A 92 8.04 2.55 2.56
CA ASN A 92 8.23 1.56 1.50
C ASN A 92 6.92 0.84 1.10
N ILE A 93 5.80 1.58 1.12
CA ILE A 93 4.49 1.03 0.72
C ILE A 93 4.50 0.80 -0.80
N PRO A 94 4.28 -0.43 -1.27
CA PRO A 94 4.32 -0.74 -2.69
C PRO A 94 3.07 -0.20 -3.40
N SER A 95 3.19 0.93 -4.09
CA SER A 95 2.07 1.61 -4.77
C SER A 95 1.63 0.94 -6.07
N GLU A 96 2.47 0.11 -6.68
CA GLU A 96 2.19 -0.56 -7.94
C GLU A 96 2.21 -2.08 -7.79
N PHE A 97 1.41 -2.75 -8.60
CA PHE A 97 1.43 -4.22 -8.68
C PHE A 97 2.37 -4.68 -9.81
N PRO A 98 3.13 -5.76 -9.57
CA PRO A 98 3.92 -6.39 -10.62
C PRO A 98 3.06 -6.84 -11.81
N VAL A 99 3.59 -6.75 -13.03
CA VAL A 99 2.89 -7.14 -14.27
C VAL A 99 2.30 -8.55 -14.20
N LYS A 100 3.02 -9.51 -13.60
CA LYS A 100 2.54 -10.90 -13.44
C LYS A 100 1.29 -10.99 -12.56
N VAL A 101 1.18 -10.12 -11.54
CA VAL A 101 0.02 -10.03 -10.65
C VAL A 101 -1.18 -9.45 -11.39
N MET A 102 -0.97 -8.35 -12.13
CA MET A 102 -2.01 -7.73 -12.95
C MET A 102 -2.52 -8.67 -14.05
N ASN A 103 -1.62 -9.41 -14.70
CA ASN A 103 -1.99 -10.41 -15.69
C ASN A 103 -2.81 -11.57 -15.10
N GLN A 104 -2.53 -11.97 -13.87
CA GLN A 104 -3.33 -12.98 -13.18
C GLN A 104 -4.69 -12.41 -12.79
N ALA A 105 -4.73 -11.20 -12.20
CA ALA A 105 -5.97 -10.51 -11.84
C ALA A 105 -6.92 -10.36 -13.05
N ALA A 106 -6.38 -10.03 -14.23
CA ALA A 106 -7.14 -9.88 -15.45
C ALA A 106 -7.82 -11.19 -15.95
N ARG A 107 -7.38 -12.36 -15.46
CA ARG A 107 -7.95 -13.67 -15.81
C ARG A 107 -9.03 -14.13 -14.83
N VAL A 108 -9.12 -13.48 -13.66
CA VAL A 108 -10.20 -13.76 -12.70
C VAL A 108 -11.51 -13.27 -13.31
N PRO A 109 -12.60 -14.06 -13.26
CA PRO A 109 -13.93 -13.63 -13.69
C PRO A 109 -14.34 -12.32 -12.98
N ASP A 110 -15.23 -11.57 -13.57
CA ASP A 110 -15.81 -10.36 -12.99
C ASP A 110 -17.18 -10.61 -12.32
N HIS A 111 -17.63 -11.85 -12.33
CA HIS A 111 -18.85 -12.32 -11.70
C HIS A 111 -18.68 -13.76 -11.21
N VAL A 112 -19.53 -14.19 -10.28
CA VAL A 112 -19.56 -15.56 -9.75
C VAL A 112 -20.04 -16.51 -10.85
N LEU A 113 -19.25 -17.54 -11.14
CA LEU A 113 -19.60 -18.56 -12.14
C LEU A 113 -20.53 -19.60 -11.53
N GLU A 114 -21.34 -20.28 -12.38
CA GLU A 114 -22.20 -21.36 -11.94
C GLU A 114 -21.40 -22.46 -11.22
N ALA A 115 -20.19 -22.76 -11.69
CA ALA A 115 -19.30 -23.73 -11.04
C ALA A 115 -18.84 -23.30 -9.64
N ASP A 116 -18.81 -22.01 -9.34
CA ASP A 116 -18.43 -21.50 -8.03
C ASP A 116 -19.54 -21.69 -6.99
N ARG A 117 -20.79 -21.90 -7.44
CA ARG A 117 -21.97 -22.14 -6.58
C ARG A 117 -22.11 -23.61 -6.15
N ASP A 118 -21.46 -24.52 -6.86
CA ASP A 118 -21.60 -25.97 -6.58
C ASP A 118 -21.15 -26.31 -5.15
N GLY A 119 -22.00 -27.01 -4.41
CA GLY A 119 -21.76 -27.40 -3.02
C GLY A 119 -21.89 -26.27 -1.99
N ARG A 120 -22.28 -25.07 -2.38
CA ARG A 120 -22.52 -23.93 -1.48
C ARG A 120 -23.99 -23.81 -1.10
N MET A 121 -24.25 -23.22 0.08
CA MET A 121 -25.61 -22.91 0.53
C MET A 121 -26.07 -21.61 -0.14
N ASP A 122 -27.23 -21.63 -0.76
CA ASP A 122 -27.86 -20.44 -1.31
C ASP A 122 -28.52 -19.63 -0.18
N LEU A 123 -28.07 -18.41 0.02
CA LEU A 123 -28.55 -17.44 1.02
C LEU A 123 -29.09 -16.17 0.35
N THR A 124 -29.33 -16.18 -0.97
CA THR A 124 -29.76 -15.00 -1.72
C THR A 124 -31.10 -14.42 -1.26
N ASP A 125 -31.97 -15.26 -0.66
CA ASP A 125 -33.24 -14.83 -0.06
C ASP A 125 -33.10 -14.26 1.36
N TRP A 126 -31.91 -14.31 1.95
CA TRP A 126 -31.69 -13.81 3.31
C TRP A 126 -31.51 -12.29 3.29
N GLN A 127 -32.07 -11.63 4.32
CA GLN A 127 -31.84 -10.20 4.52
C GLN A 127 -30.42 -9.98 5.05
N THR A 128 -29.51 -9.68 4.13
CA THR A 128 -28.10 -9.45 4.40
C THR A 128 -27.77 -7.98 4.24
N VAL A 129 -26.95 -7.42 5.13
CA VAL A 129 -26.52 -6.03 5.11
C VAL A 129 -25.02 -5.94 5.36
N THR A 130 -24.37 -4.96 4.74
CA THR A 130 -23.03 -4.49 5.09
C THR A 130 -23.15 -3.23 5.95
N ILE A 131 -22.16 -2.96 6.81
CA ILE A 131 -22.17 -1.80 7.71
C ILE A 131 -20.83 -1.07 7.57
N ASP A 132 -20.67 -0.38 6.47
CA ASP A 132 -19.45 0.28 6.06
C ASP A 132 -19.65 1.79 5.93
N GLY A 133 -18.57 2.53 5.71
CA GLY A 133 -18.66 3.94 5.34
C GLY A 133 -19.30 4.13 3.96
N GLU A 134 -19.93 5.27 3.74
CA GLU A 134 -20.63 5.59 2.48
C GLU A 134 -19.72 5.47 1.24
N ASP A 135 -18.42 5.74 1.39
CA ASP A 135 -17.43 5.71 0.30
C ASP A 135 -16.70 4.37 0.19
N ALA A 136 -17.02 3.38 1.03
CA ALA A 136 -16.36 2.06 0.99
C ALA A 136 -16.69 1.33 -0.32
N LYS A 137 -15.68 0.67 -0.89
CA LYS A 137 -15.79 -0.09 -2.14
C LYS A 137 -15.35 -1.55 -1.98
N ASP A 138 -14.61 -1.82 -0.93
CA ASP A 138 -14.08 -3.12 -0.54
C ASP A 138 -14.89 -3.65 0.65
N LEU A 139 -16.07 -4.18 0.36
CA LEU A 139 -17.00 -4.69 1.35
C LEU A 139 -16.62 -6.14 1.69
N ASP A 140 -15.78 -6.30 2.71
CA ASP A 140 -15.17 -7.59 3.06
C ASP A 140 -16.14 -8.50 3.82
N ASP A 141 -17.07 -7.91 4.60
CA ASP A 141 -17.99 -8.65 5.44
C ASP A 141 -19.44 -8.13 5.36
N ALA A 142 -20.36 -9.04 5.62
CA ALA A 142 -21.77 -8.75 5.74
C ALA A 142 -22.38 -9.52 6.90
N VAL A 143 -23.53 -9.10 7.38
CA VAL A 143 -24.22 -9.72 8.48
C VAL A 143 -25.68 -10.03 8.15
N THR A 144 -26.15 -11.14 8.68
CA THR A 144 -27.56 -11.48 8.75
C THR A 144 -27.98 -11.64 10.21
N LEU A 145 -29.20 -11.26 10.52
CA LEU A 145 -29.74 -11.40 11.88
C LEU A 145 -31.17 -11.92 11.80
N THR A 146 -31.42 -13.07 12.40
CA THR A 146 -32.75 -13.59 12.62
C THR A 146 -33.04 -13.74 14.10
N LYS A 147 -34.32 -13.72 14.48
CA LYS A 147 -34.76 -13.88 15.86
C LYS A 147 -35.82 -14.97 15.93
N GLU A 148 -35.54 -15.98 16.73
CA GLU A 148 -36.51 -17.00 17.11
C GLU A 148 -36.78 -16.90 18.64
N ASP A 149 -37.99 -16.61 19.02
CA ASP A 149 -38.39 -16.36 20.39
C ASP A 149 -37.52 -15.29 21.08
N ARG A 150 -36.60 -15.74 21.95
CA ARG A 150 -35.63 -14.87 22.67
C ARG A 150 -34.20 -15.05 22.22
N ILE A 151 -33.98 -15.88 21.20
CA ILE A 151 -32.66 -16.22 20.69
C ILE A 151 -32.43 -15.41 19.41
N TYR A 152 -31.25 -14.79 19.29
CA TYR A 152 -30.79 -14.16 18.09
C TYR A 152 -29.76 -15.06 17.38
N HIS A 153 -29.94 -15.26 16.10
CA HIS A 153 -29.00 -15.96 15.23
C HIS A 153 -28.30 -14.92 14.39
N LEU A 154 -27.01 -14.72 14.64
CA LEU A 154 -26.16 -13.81 13.88
C LEU A 154 -25.36 -14.63 12.87
N GLY A 155 -25.51 -14.33 11.59
CA GLY A 155 -24.61 -14.77 10.54
C GLY A 155 -23.57 -13.71 10.26
N VAL A 156 -22.32 -14.11 10.11
CA VAL A 156 -21.22 -13.25 9.63
C VAL A 156 -20.71 -13.87 8.35
N HIS A 157 -20.77 -13.12 7.26
CA HIS A 157 -20.43 -13.59 5.92
C HIS A 157 -19.17 -12.85 5.47
N ILE A 158 -18.17 -13.58 5.05
CA ILE A 158 -16.90 -13.04 4.54
C ILE A 158 -16.77 -13.43 3.09
N ALA A 159 -16.36 -12.50 2.23
CA ALA A 159 -16.08 -12.79 0.83
C ALA A 159 -15.06 -13.92 0.69
N ASP A 160 -15.39 -14.98 -0.09
CA ASP A 160 -14.50 -16.14 -0.29
C ASP A 160 -13.35 -15.80 -1.26
N VAL A 161 -12.48 -14.90 -0.84
CA VAL A 161 -11.31 -14.44 -1.61
C VAL A 161 -10.44 -15.62 -2.05
N SER A 162 -10.38 -16.69 -1.25
CA SER A 162 -9.53 -17.86 -1.55
C SER A 162 -10.01 -18.66 -2.77
N ASN A 163 -11.26 -18.50 -3.16
CA ASN A 163 -11.76 -19.08 -4.41
C ASN A 163 -11.06 -18.50 -5.64
N TYR A 164 -10.72 -17.23 -5.59
CA TYR A 164 -10.10 -16.47 -6.70
C TYR A 164 -8.60 -16.27 -6.54
N VAL A 165 -8.10 -16.19 -5.31
CA VAL A 165 -6.68 -16.00 -4.97
C VAL A 165 -6.11 -17.33 -4.48
N GLN A 166 -5.70 -18.17 -5.43
CA GLN A 166 -5.17 -19.50 -5.12
C GLN A 166 -3.82 -19.44 -4.42
N GLY A 167 -3.65 -20.29 -3.39
CA GLY A 167 -2.41 -20.37 -2.60
C GLY A 167 -1.17 -20.62 -3.46
N GLY A 168 -0.09 -19.89 -3.19
CA GLY A 168 1.18 -19.94 -3.93
C GLY A 168 1.18 -19.23 -5.29
N SER A 169 0.05 -18.65 -5.70
CA SER A 169 -0.08 -17.87 -6.94
C SER A 169 0.69 -16.54 -6.88
N ALA A 170 0.74 -15.80 -8.00
CA ALA A 170 1.36 -14.47 -8.00
C ALA A 170 0.54 -13.47 -7.19
N LEU A 171 -0.78 -13.56 -7.21
CA LEU A 171 -1.70 -12.76 -6.38
C LEU A 171 -1.48 -13.03 -4.90
N ASP A 172 -1.48 -14.29 -4.49
CA ASP A 172 -1.29 -14.71 -3.10
C ASP A 172 0.05 -14.24 -2.54
N LYS A 173 1.15 -14.45 -3.28
CA LYS A 173 2.49 -14.01 -2.87
C LYS A 173 2.59 -12.50 -2.73
N GLU A 174 1.94 -11.74 -3.60
CA GLU A 174 1.95 -10.28 -3.51
C GLU A 174 1.06 -9.80 -2.36
N ALA A 175 -0.12 -10.40 -2.16
CA ALA A 175 -0.99 -10.10 -1.04
C ALA A 175 -0.30 -10.37 0.30
N LEU A 176 0.36 -11.53 0.44
CA LEU A 176 1.15 -11.87 1.63
C LEU A 176 2.28 -10.87 1.88
N LYS A 177 2.97 -10.42 0.82
CA LYS A 177 4.04 -9.42 0.91
C LYS A 177 3.50 -8.05 1.37
N ARG A 178 2.31 -7.65 0.90
CA ARG A 178 1.66 -6.38 1.30
C ARG A 178 1.10 -6.47 2.71
N GLY A 179 0.50 -7.60 3.07
CA GLY A 179 -0.05 -7.92 4.38
C GLY A 179 -1.39 -7.26 4.70
N THR A 180 -1.67 -6.09 4.13
CA THR A 180 -2.91 -5.33 4.34
C THR A 180 -3.10 -4.29 3.24
N SER A 181 -4.31 -3.76 3.10
CA SER A 181 -4.55 -2.50 2.41
C SER A 181 -4.12 -1.32 3.30
N VAL A 182 -3.63 -0.24 2.70
CA VAL A 182 -3.22 0.98 3.41
C VAL A 182 -4.11 2.13 2.98
N TYR A 183 -4.88 2.67 3.92
CA TYR A 183 -5.80 3.77 3.68
C TYR A 183 -5.10 5.09 4.02
N LEU A 184 -4.96 5.95 3.02
CA LEU A 184 -4.38 7.29 3.12
C LEU A 184 -5.49 8.33 2.94
N ALA A 185 -5.17 9.59 3.22
CA ALA A 185 -6.18 10.66 3.19
C ALA A 185 -6.80 10.89 1.79
N ASP A 186 -6.07 10.59 0.72
CA ASP A 186 -6.47 10.86 -0.66
C ASP A 186 -6.59 9.62 -1.54
N ARG A 187 -6.13 8.46 -1.05
CA ARG A 187 -6.10 7.19 -1.81
C ARG A 187 -5.99 5.98 -0.92
N VAL A 188 -6.31 4.83 -1.49
CA VAL A 188 -6.02 3.52 -0.90
C VAL A 188 -4.91 2.86 -1.70
N VAL A 189 -3.96 2.23 -1.01
CA VAL A 189 -3.00 1.29 -1.61
C VAL A 189 -3.48 -0.11 -1.24
N PRO A 190 -4.19 -0.81 -2.13
CA PRO A 190 -4.89 -2.03 -1.77
C PRO A 190 -3.95 -3.23 -1.67
N MET A 191 -4.33 -4.21 -0.84
CA MET A 191 -3.62 -5.50 -0.72
C MET A 191 -3.75 -6.34 -1.98
N LEU A 192 -4.92 -6.33 -2.62
CA LEU A 192 -5.23 -6.97 -3.89
C LEU A 192 -5.51 -5.92 -4.97
N PRO A 193 -5.31 -6.21 -6.27
CA PRO A 193 -5.74 -5.32 -7.34
C PRO A 193 -7.23 -4.96 -7.21
N GLU A 194 -7.59 -3.69 -7.45
CA GLU A 194 -8.95 -3.16 -7.27
C GLU A 194 -10.03 -3.95 -8.03
N ARG A 195 -9.67 -4.56 -9.17
CA ARG A 195 -10.57 -5.48 -9.89
C ARG A 195 -11.07 -6.64 -9.01
N LEU A 196 -10.27 -7.07 -8.02
CA LEU A 196 -10.67 -8.09 -7.07
C LEU A 196 -11.27 -7.46 -5.81
N SER A 197 -10.54 -6.56 -5.17
CA SER A 197 -10.95 -6.01 -3.86
C SER A 197 -12.24 -5.19 -3.92
N ASN A 198 -12.51 -4.50 -5.02
CA ASN A 198 -13.72 -3.70 -5.20
C ASN A 198 -14.75 -4.39 -6.12
N GLY A 199 -14.40 -5.54 -6.67
CA GLY A 199 -15.24 -6.36 -7.57
C GLY A 199 -15.59 -7.69 -6.93
N ILE A 200 -15.19 -8.78 -7.57
CA ILE A 200 -15.63 -10.15 -7.19
C ILE A 200 -15.27 -10.59 -5.76
N CYS A 201 -14.35 -9.92 -5.09
CA CYS A 201 -14.04 -10.15 -3.68
C CYS A 201 -14.70 -9.12 -2.74
N SER A 202 -15.67 -8.33 -3.24
CA SER A 202 -16.45 -7.37 -2.46
C SER A 202 -17.92 -7.79 -2.47
N LEU A 203 -18.59 -7.69 -1.32
CA LEU A 203 -20.00 -8.06 -1.16
C LEU A 203 -20.92 -6.93 -1.65
N ASN A 204 -20.86 -6.64 -2.95
CA ASN A 204 -21.61 -5.56 -3.58
C ASN A 204 -23.12 -5.90 -3.64
N GLN A 205 -23.94 -4.88 -3.50
CA GLN A 205 -25.38 -5.03 -3.56
C GLN A 205 -25.85 -5.54 -4.94
N GLY A 206 -26.64 -6.61 -4.93
CA GLY A 206 -27.23 -7.22 -6.14
C GLY A 206 -26.27 -8.11 -6.93
N GLU A 207 -25.12 -8.42 -6.35
CA GLU A 207 -24.16 -9.42 -6.84
C GLU A 207 -24.15 -10.64 -5.91
N ASP A 208 -23.73 -11.80 -6.43
CA ASP A 208 -23.68 -13.08 -5.66
C ASP A 208 -22.44 -13.17 -4.79
#